data_914253c6065114e1502d0686a63bb03b
#
_entry.id   914253c6065114e1502d0686a63bb03b
#
_cell.length_a   1.000
_cell.length_b   1.000
_cell.length_c   1.000
_cell.angle_alpha   90.00
_cell.angle_beta   90.00
_cell.angle_gamma   90.00
#
_symmetry.space_group_name_H-M   'P 1'
#
loop_
_entity.id
_entity.type
_entity.pdbx_description
1 polymer ?
#
loop_
_entity_poly.entity_id
_entity_poly.type
_entity_poly.pdbx_seq_one_letter_code
_entity_poly.pdbx_strand_id
1 'polypeptide(L)'
;LLRVGTERVDAADGPRPALAALVDWHVDFALRHRALIVVQDRDWEALPQEARDRVRTLQRDYVDLWAAQLRLDDPALDLATARAMAHATFGLINSTPHSGLLPDTRMRGLLRRMALGSLGIA
;
A
#
# COMPACT_ATOMS: atom_id res chain seq x y z
N LEU A 1 2.73 -7.45 -5.35
CA LEU A 1 2.95 -6.40 -4.34
C LEU A 1 3.89 -6.84 -3.22
N LEU A 2 3.60 -7.96 -2.59
CA LEU A 2 4.33 -8.41 -1.41
C LEU A 2 5.81 -8.67 -1.68
N ARG A 3 6.14 -9.36 -2.77
CA ARG A 3 7.54 -9.70 -3.09
C ARG A 3 8.41 -8.46 -3.26
N VAL A 4 7.97 -7.54 -4.10
CA VAL A 4 8.73 -6.31 -4.37
C VAL A 4 8.75 -5.40 -3.14
N GLY A 5 7.61 -5.32 -2.42
CA GLY A 5 7.56 -4.57 -1.17
C GLY A 5 8.57 -5.09 -0.16
N THR A 6 8.68 -6.40 0.00
CA THR A 6 9.66 -7.02 0.90
C THR A 6 11.09 -6.69 0.48
N GLU A 7 11.39 -6.78 -0.82
CA GLU A 7 12.72 -6.43 -1.35
C GLU A 7 13.06 -4.97 -1.05
N ARG A 8 12.09 -4.05 -1.19
CA ARG A 8 12.28 -2.63 -0.92
C ARG A 8 12.55 -2.35 0.56
N VAL A 9 11.83 -3.04 1.44
CA VAL A 9 12.05 -2.92 2.89
C VAL A 9 13.44 -3.43 3.26
N ASP A 10 13.83 -4.59 2.74
CA ASP A 10 15.13 -5.20 3.04
C ASP A 10 16.30 -4.33 2.58
N ALA A 11 16.12 -3.57 1.50
CA ALA A 11 17.14 -2.68 0.96
C ALA A 11 17.20 -1.32 1.67
N ALA A 12 16.23 -0.98 2.51
CA ALA A 12 16.13 0.33 3.15
C ALA A 12 16.94 0.39 4.45
N ASP A 13 17.39 1.60 4.79
CA ASP A 13 18.24 1.86 5.98
C ASP A 13 17.37 2.28 7.19
N GLY A 14 16.29 1.59 7.46
CA GLY A 14 15.45 1.85 8.61
C GLY A 14 13.97 1.99 8.25
N PRO A 15 13.09 2.19 9.27
CA PRO A 15 11.65 2.17 9.04
C PRO A 15 11.12 3.33 8.19
N ARG A 16 11.60 4.56 8.37
CA ARG A 16 11.12 5.69 7.56
C ARG A 16 11.51 5.57 6.09
N PRO A 17 12.78 5.28 5.72
CA PRO A 17 13.11 4.98 4.32
C PRO A 17 12.35 3.78 3.77
N ALA A 18 12.12 2.74 4.58
CA ALA A 18 11.33 1.58 4.17
C ALA A 18 9.88 1.96 3.85
N LEU A 19 9.24 2.75 4.71
CA LEU A 19 7.87 3.22 4.47
C LEU A 19 7.80 4.12 3.23
N ALA A 20 8.75 5.00 3.03
CA ALA A 20 8.81 5.84 1.83
C ALA A 20 8.92 4.97 0.57
N ALA A 21 9.75 3.94 0.61
CA ALA A 21 9.91 3.00 -0.51
C ALA A 21 8.62 2.21 -0.76
N LEU A 22 7.92 1.79 0.29
CA LEU A 22 6.63 1.10 0.18
C LEU A 22 5.56 2.01 -0.44
N VAL A 23 5.50 3.27 -0.02
CA VAL A 23 4.59 4.26 -0.60
C VAL A 23 4.88 4.42 -2.09
N ASP A 24 6.13 4.62 -2.46
CA ASP A 24 6.54 4.78 -3.87
C ASP A 24 6.16 3.54 -4.69
N TRP A 25 6.40 2.36 -4.16
CA TRP A 25 6.05 1.10 -4.82
C TRP A 25 4.53 0.97 -4.99
N HIS A 26 3.76 1.25 -3.94
CA HIS A 26 2.30 1.12 -4.00
C HIS A 26 1.67 2.13 -4.96
N VAL A 27 2.15 3.38 -4.95
CA VAL A 27 1.69 4.41 -5.90
C VAL A 27 2.00 3.98 -7.33
N ASP A 28 3.20 3.48 -7.58
CA ASP A 28 3.61 3.00 -8.89
C ASP A 28 2.72 1.85 -9.37
N PHE A 29 2.45 0.89 -8.50
CA PHE A 29 1.56 -0.22 -8.79
C PHE A 29 0.13 0.26 -9.11
N ALA A 30 -0.41 1.16 -8.30
CA ALA A 30 -1.77 1.68 -8.49
C ALA A 30 -1.92 2.40 -9.84
N LEU A 31 -0.90 3.17 -10.25
CA LEU A 31 -0.93 3.87 -11.53
C LEU A 31 -0.77 2.93 -12.73
N ARG A 32 0.09 1.91 -12.62
CA ARG A 32 0.32 0.94 -13.72
C ARG A 32 -0.80 -0.07 -13.85
N HIS A 33 -1.42 -0.47 -12.74
CA HIS A 33 -2.37 -1.58 -12.68
C HIS A 33 -3.75 -1.14 -12.22
N ARG A 34 -4.17 0.09 -12.58
CA ARG A 34 -5.47 0.63 -12.18
C ARG A 34 -6.63 -0.26 -12.60
N ALA A 35 -6.56 -0.86 -13.78
CA ALA A 35 -7.58 -1.77 -14.26
C ALA A 35 -7.68 -3.03 -13.41
N LEU A 36 -6.54 -3.55 -12.93
CA LEU A 36 -6.48 -4.73 -12.08
C LEU A 36 -7.15 -4.47 -10.73
N ILE A 37 -6.94 -3.29 -10.15
CA ILE A 37 -7.58 -2.90 -8.89
C ILE A 37 -9.10 -2.91 -9.05
N VAL A 38 -9.62 -2.32 -10.12
CA VAL A 38 -11.06 -2.30 -10.42
C VAL A 38 -11.61 -3.71 -10.61
N VAL A 39 -10.91 -4.56 -11.36
CA VAL A 39 -11.32 -5.94 -11.63
C VAL A 39 -11.37 -6.76 -10.36
N GLN A 40 -10.39 -6.63 -9.46
CA GLN A 40 -10.39 -7.35 -8.18
C GLN A 40 -11.62 -7.01 -7.34
N ASP A 41 -12.01 -5.74 -7.28
CA ASP A 41 -13.18 -5.32 -6.52
C ASP A 41 -14.48 -5.85 -7.12
N ARG A 42 -14.57 -5.90 -8.46
CA ARG A 42 -15.80 -6.32 -9.17
C ARG A 42 -15.99 -7.82 -9.20
N ASP A 43 -14.93 -8.59 -9.34
CA ASP A 43 -14.98 -10.01 -9.64
C ASP A 43 -14.64 -10.90 -8.43
N TRP A 44 -14.57 -10.30 -7.23
CA TRP A 44 -14.21 -11.00 -6.00
C TRP A 44 -15.11 -12.22 -5.74
N GLU A 45 -16.43 -12.03 -5.89
CA GLU A 45 -17.40 -13.10 -5.62
C GLU A 45 -17.31 -14.25 -6.64
N ALA A 46 -16.78 -13.99 -7.82
CA ALA A 46 -16.60 -15.01 -8.85
C ALA A 46 -15.39 -15.91 -8.62
N LEU A 47 -14.48 -15.54 -7.71
CA LEU A 47 -13.29 -16.33 -7.42
C LEU A 47 -13.63 -17.59 -6.62
N PRO A 48 -12.99 -18.75 -6.93
CA PRO A 48 -13.07 -19.93 -6.07
C PRO A 48 -12.58 -19.62 -4.65
N GLN A 49 -13.10 -20.36 -3.66
CA GLN A 49 -12.75 -20.15 -2.25
C GLN A 49 -11.24 -20.22 -2.01
N GLU A 50 -10.56 -21.19 -2.60
CA GLU A 50 -9.10 -21.33 -2.46
C GLU A 50 -8.35 -20.09 -2.99
N ALA A 51 -8.78 -19.56 -4.12
CA ALA A 51 -8.18 -18.36 -4.70
C ALA A 51 -8.42 -17.14 -3.80
N ARG A 52 -9.62 -16.98 -3.26
CA ARG A 52 -9.93 -15.91 -2.30
C ARG A 52 -9.08 -16.01 -1.04
N ASP A 53 -8.88 -17.21 -0.52
CA ASP A 53 -8.06 -17.43 0.68
C ASP A 53 -6.60 -17.06 0.43
N ARG A 54 -6.06 -17.40 -0.75
CA ARG A 54 -4.69 -17.01 -1.12
C ARG A 54 -4.55 -15.49 -1.24
N VAL A 55 -5.51 -14.83 -1.86
CA VAL A 55 -5.51 -13.37 -1.99
C VAL A 55 -5.57 -12.71 -0.62
N ARG A 56 -6.44 -13.18 0.27
CA ARG A 56 -6.54 -12.66 1.64
C ARG A 56 -5.24 -12.82 2.41
N THR A 57 -4.57 -13.96 2.27
CA THR A 57 -3.27 -14.21 2.92
C THR A 57 -2.22 -13.23 2.41
N LEU A 58 -2.13 -13.05 1.09
CA LEU A 58 -1.18 -12.10 0.48
C LEU A 58 -1.48 -10.67 0.91
N GLN A 59 -2.74 -10.28 0.95
CA GLN A 59 -3.14 -8.94 1.40
C GLN A 59 -2.78 -8.72 2.87
N ARG A 60 -3.05 -9.70 3.74
CA ARG A 60 -2.69 -9.62 5.16
C ARG A 60 -1.19 -9.51 5.35
N ASP A 61 -0.42 -10.32 4.63
CA ASP A 61 1.04 -10.29 4.72
C ASP A 61 1.59 -8.94 4.24
N TYR A 62 0.99 -8.37 3.20
CA TYR A 62 1.37 -7.05 2.72
C TYR A 62 1.04 -5.94 3.73
N VAL A 63 -0.14 -6.00 4.33
CA VAL A 63 -0.52 -5.08 5.41
C VAL A 63 0.46 -5.20 6.58
N ASP A 64 0.82 -6.42 6.96
CA ASP A 64 1.74 -6.66 8.07
C ASP A 64 3.17 -6.20 7.78
N LEU A 65 3.59 -6.24 6.52
CA LEU A 65 4.87 -5.66 6.09
C LEU A 65 4.93 -4.16 6.39
N TRP A 66 3.86 -3.42 6.06
CA TRP A 66 3.76 -2.00 6.37
C TRP A 66 3.62 -1.75 7.87
N ALA A 67 2.76 -2.53 8.54
CA ALA A 67 2.50 -2.37 9.97
C ALA A 67 3.77 -2.58 10.79
N ALA A 68 4.61 -3.53 10.41
CA ALA A 68 5.89 -3.77 11.09
C ALA A 68 6.80 -2.54 11.02
N GLN A 69 6.89 -1.88 9.87
CA GLN A 69 7.70 -0.67 9.73
C GLN A 69 7.12 0.51 10.50
N LEU A 70 5.80 0.66 10.51
CA LEU A 70 5.14 1.70 11.29
C LEU A 70 5.42 1.54 12.79
N ARG A 71 5.42 0.32 13.30
CA ARG A 71 5.70 0.03 14.70
C ARG A 71 7.17 0.16 15.06
N LEU A 72 8.07 -0.08 14.12
CA LEU A 72 9.50 0.20 14.30
C LEU A 72 9.76 1.70 14.41
N ASP A 73 9.06 2.50 13.60
CA ASP A 73 9.17 3.96 13.64
C ASP A 73 8.52 4.55 14.91
N ASP A 74 7.39 3.99 15.33
CA ASP A 74 6.68 4.42 16.53
C ASP A 74 6.29 3.20 17.38
N PRO A 75 7.14 2.79 18.33
CA PRO A 75 6.89 1.62 19.16
C PRO A 75 5.65 1.74 20.07
N ALA A 76 5.08 2.94 20.22
CA ALA A 76 3.84 3.12 20.98
C ALA A 76 2.59 2.67 20.23
N LEU A 77 2.68 2.48 18.90
CA LEU A 77 1.55 1.96 18.11
C LEU A 77 1.28 0.50 18.44
N ASP A 78 0.02 0.18 18.70
CA ASP A 78 -0.39 -1.22 18.73
C ASP A 78 -0.55 -1.78 17.31
N LEU A 79 -0.62 -3.11 17.20
CA LEU A 79 -0.70 -3.77 15.89
C LEU A 79 -2.00 -3.43 15.16
N ALA A 80 -3.12 -3.35 15.87
CA ALA A 80 -4.41 -3.02 15.26
C ALA A 80 -4.39 -1.63 14.64
N THR A 81 -3.83 -0.64 15.35
CA THR A 81 -3.71 0.74 14.84
C THR A 81 -2.77 0.79 13.64
N ALA A 82 -1.63 0.11 13.72
CA ALA A 82 -0.68 0.07 12.60
C ALA A 82 -1.29 -0.56 11.34
N ARG A 83 -2.05 -1.64 11.50
CA ARG A 83 -2.78 -2.27 10.39
C ARG A 83 -3.82 -1.33 9.79
N ALA A 84 -4.58 -0.63 10.64
CA ALA A 84 -5.57 0.35 10.18
C ALA A 84 -4.92 1.50 9.40
N MET A 85 -3.77 1.99 9.86
CA MET A 85 -3.02 3.02 9.15
C MET A 85 -2.59 2.54 7.77
N ALA A 86 -2.10 1.30 7.65
CA ALA A 86 -1.74 0.71 6.36
C ALA A 86 -2.95 0.65 5.42
N HIS A 87 -4.07 0.13 5.90
CA HIS A 87 -5.30 0.05 5.11
C HIS A 87 -5.80 1.43 4.66
N ALA A 88 -5.79 2.41 5.55
CA ALA A 88 -6.21 3.77 5.22
C ALA A 88 -5.31 4.38 4.14
N THR A 89 -4.01 4.11 4.23
CA THR A 89 -3.04 4.57 3.22
C THR A 89 -3.28 3.90 1.87
N PHE A 90 -3.57 2.61 1.84
CA PHE A 90 -3.93 1.91 0.60
C PHE A 90 -5.19 2.52 -0.02
N GLY A 91 -6.21 2.80 0.80
CA GLY A 91 -7.44 3.45 0.32
C GLY A 91 -7.15 4.83 -0.28
N LEU A 92 -6.32 5.62 0.38
CA LEU A 92 -5.89 6.92 -0.14
C LEU A 92 -5.22 6.77 -1.51
N ILE A 93 -4.23 5.89 -1.61
CA ILE A 93 -3.47 5.71 -2.85
C ILE A 93 -4.37 5.17 -3.96
N ASN A 94 -5.24 4.21 -3.65
CA ASN A 94 -6.08 3.54 -4.64
C ASN A 94 -7.31 4.36 -5.04
N SER A 95 -7.60 5.47 -4.37
CA SER A 95 -8.84 6.24 -4.56
C SER A 95 -8.92 6.97 -5.90
N THR A 96 -7.80 7.49 -6.41
CA THR A 96 -7.80 8.46 -7.52
C THR A 96 -6.92 8.14 -8.72
N PRO A 97 -6.15 7.04 -8.80
CA PRO A 97 -5.23 6.82 -9.93
C PRO A 97 -5.95 6.74 -11.28
N HIS A 98 -7.19 6.27 -11.27
CA HIS A 98 -8.03 6.10 -12.46
C HIS A 98 -9.03 7.24 -12.69
N SER A 99 -8.94 8.32 -11.92
CA SER A 99 -9.90 9.44 -12.00
C SER A 99 -9.72 10.30 -13.27
N GLY A 100 -8.53 10.30 -13.84
CA GLY A 100 -8.20 11.14 -14.98
C GLY A 100 -8.06 12.63 -14.65
N LEU A 101 -8.10 12.99 -13.37
CA LEU A 101 -8.06 14.39 -12.94
C LEU A 101 -6.68 15.04 -13.13
N LEU A 102 -5.61 14.26 -13.04
CA LEU A 102 -4.25 14.73 -13.25
C LEU A 102 -3.48 13.76 -14.15
N PRO A 103 -2.47 14.26 -14.91
CA PRO A 103 -1.52 13.37 -15.58
C PRO A 103 -0.78 12.48 -14.57
N ASP A 104 -0.36 11.30 -15.00
CA ASP A 104 0.26 10.29 -14.11
C ASP A 104 1.44 10.83 -13.30
N THR A 105 2.30 11.65 -13.90
CA THR A 105 3.45 12.22 -13.22
C THR A 105 3.04 13.10 -12.03
N ARG A 106 2.03 13.93 -12.23
CA ARG A 106 1.50 14.80 -11.17
C ARG A 106 0.70 14.03 -10.13
N MET A 107 -0.07 13.03 -10.57
CA MET A 107 -0.82 12.16 -9.68
C MET A 107 0.13 11.38 -8.77
N ARG A 108 1.21 10.86 -9.31
CA ARG A 108 2.24 10.16 -8.53
C ARG A 108 2.79 11.03 -7.41
N GLY A 109 3.19 12.26 -7.73
CA GLY A 109 3.73 13.19 -6.74
C GLY A 109 2.73 13.58 -5.68
N LEU A 110 1.47 13.80 -6.07
CA LEU A 110 0.40 14.14 -5.14
C LEU A 110 0.10 13.00 -4.16
N LEU A 111 -0.10 11.79 -4.68
CA LEU A 111 -0.42 10.62 -3.85
C LEU A 111 0.73 10.28 -2.92
N ARG A 112 1.97 10.37 -3.40
CA ARG A 112 3.16 10.17 -2.56
C ARG A 112 3.18 11.15 -1.40
N ARG A 113 3.04 12.43 -1.68
CA ARG A 113 3.06 13.49 -0.65
C ARG A 113 1.95 13.29 0.38
N MET A 114 0.73 13.00 -0.09
CA MET A 114 -0.40 12.79 0.80
C MET A 114 -0.23 11.53 1.65
N ALA A 115 0.25 10.44 1.08
CA ALA A 115 0.47 9.19 1.81
C ALA A 115 1.56 9.36 2.87
N LEU A 116 2.70 9.95 2.52
CA LEU A 116 3.78 10.21 3.49
C LEU A 116 3.29 11.13 4.61
N GLY A 117 2.55 12.18 4.28
CA GLY A 117 1.99 13.10 5.27
C GLY A 117 1.01 12.41 6.21
N SER A 118 0.14 11.54 5.69
CA SER A 118 -0.82 10.80 6.51
C SER A 118 -0.15 9.84 7.48
N LEU A 119 1.01 9.30 7.11
CA LEU A 119 1.80 8.41 7.96
C LEU A 119 2.72 9.17 8.93
N GLY A 120 2.81 10.50 8.81
CA GLY A 120 3.67 11.31 9.67
C GLY A 120 5.16 11.17 9.39
N ILE A 121 5.54 10.80 8.17
CA ILE A 121 6.94 10.58 7.80
C ILE A 121 7.40 11.49 6.65
N ALA A 122 6.60 12.47 6.33
CA ALA A 122 6.92 13.43 5.25
C ALA A 122 8.10 14.33 5.61
#